data_777a2eb2298deeff337393048a6963a9
#
_entry.id   777a2eb2298deeff337393048a6963a9
#
_cell.length_a   1.000
_cell.length_b   1.000
_cell.length_c   1.000
_cell.angle_alpha   90.00
_cell.angle_beta   90.00
_cell.angle_gamma   90.00
#
_symmetry.space_group_name_H-M   'P 1'
#
loop_
_entity.id
_entity.type
_entity.pdbx_description
1 polymer ?
#
loop_
_entity_poly.entity_id
_entity_poly.type
_entity_poly.pdbx_seq_one_letter_code
_entity_poly.pdbx_strand_id
1 'polypeptide(L)'
;GALINGDHGGAKIGLIGTKATVEERLYEDPLNEQGFRCLVADAAITADLVVPGIALVKEYRAKEAKPLLRQAVEGLLDRGAEVVILGCTELPVGLDMADSWVAERCIDPTAALAQACVDWAMAARQKAGVN
;
A
#
# COMPACT_ATOMS: atom_id res chain seq x y z
N GLY A 1 -9.89 5.11 -11.56
CA GLY A 1 -10.02 6.07 -12.57
C GLY A 1 -9.02 5.87 -13.67
N ALA A 2 -9.36 6.33 -14.82
CA ALA A 2 -8.49 6.22 -15.97
C ALA A 2 -7.25 7.07 -15.74
N LEU A 3 -6.23 6.46 -15.22
CA LEU A 3 -4.93 7.09 -15.06
C LEU A 3 -4.23 7.02 -16.39
N ILE A 4 -4.30 8.10 -17.12
CA ILE A 4 -3.82 8.14 -18.50
C ILE A 4 -2.60 9.05 -18.57
N ASN A 5 -1.53 8.54 -19.16
CA ASN A 5 -0.40 9.36 -19.60
C ASN A 5 0.34 10.13 -18.52
N GLY A 6 0.46 9.58 -17.34
CA GLY A 6 1.46 10.02 -16.41
C GLY A 6 1.28 11.34 -15.70
N ASP A 7 0.20 12.08 -15.97
CA ASP A 7 -0.09 13.30 -15.22
C ASP A 7 -1.44 13.16 -14.53
N HIS A 8 -1.39 13.00 -13.21
CA HIS A 8 -2.57 12.80 -12.38
C HIS A 8 -2.85 14.02 -11.50
N GLY A 9 -2.45 15.22 -11.98
CA GLY A 9 -2.70 16.46 -11.31
C GLY A 9 -2.00 16.63 -9.98
N GLY A 10 -0.92 15.88 -9.76
CA GLY A 10 -0.21 15.92 -8.51
C GLY A 10 -0.94 15.21 -7.37
N ALA A 11 -1.85 14.29 -7.69
CA ALA A 11 -2.56 13.51 -6.67
C ALA A 11 -1.56 12.84 -5.74
N LYS A 12 -1.87 12.86 -4.44
CA LYS A 12 -0.97 12.36 -3.40
C LYS A 12 -1.31 10.92 -3.05
N ILE A 13 -0.31 10.07 -3.11
CA ILE A 13 -0.43 8.66 -2.74
C ILE A 13 0.44 8.43 -1.51
N GLY A 14 -0.16 7.94 -0.44
CA GLY A 14 0.58 7.66 0.79
C GLY A 14 1.34 6.34 0.70
N LEU A 15 2.44 6.25 1.41
CA LEU A 15 3.24 5.03 1.51
C LEU A 15 3.61 4.79 2.96
N ILE A 16 3.29 3.59 3.43
CA ILE A 16 3.75 3.08 4.72
C ILE A 16 4.58 1.84 4.41
N GLY A 17 5.78 1.77 4.94
CA GLY A 17 6.65 0.62 4.72
C GLY A 17 7.80 0.59 5.70
N THR A 18 8.68 -0.38 5.51
CA THR A 18 9.91 -0.47 6.28
C THR A 18 10.89 0.60 5.79
N LYS A 19 11.91 0.86 6.60
CA LYS A 19 12.99 1.77 6.24
C LYS A 19 13.62 1.39 4.90
N ALA A 20 13.87 0.10 4.69
CA ALA A 20 14.46 -0.38 3.45
C ALA A 20 13.58 -0.10 2.23
N THR A 21 12.27 -0.35 2.35
CA THR A 21 11.31 -0.11 1.28
C THR A 21 11.34 1.37 0.85
N VAL A 22 11.36 2.26 1.83
CA VAL A 22 11.39 3.70 1.58
C VAL A 22 12.72 4.14 0.99
N GLU A 23 13.83 3.70 1.57
CA GLU A 23 15.18 4.09 1.12
C GLU A 23 15.47 3.61 -0.29
N GLU A 24 14.98 2.45 -0.70
CA GLU A 24 15.18 1.93 -2.04
C GLU A 24 14.27 2.59 -3.07
N ARG A 25 13.32 3.43 -2.65
CA ARG A 25 12.42 4.18 -3.51
C ARG A 25 11.64 3.31 -4.48
N LEU A 26 11.27 2.10 -4.05
CA LEU A 26 10.58 1.14 -4.90
C LEU A 26 9.22 1.64 -5.41
N TYR A 27 8.55 2.49 -4.64
CA TYR A 27 7.24 3.02 -5.01
C TYR A 27 7.32 4.48 -5.41
N GLU A 28 8.21 5.26 -4.77
CA GLU A 28 8.27 6.70 -5.00
C GLU A 28 8.65 7.05 -6.44
N ASP A 29 9.67 6.41 -6.98
CA ASP A 29 10.14 6.72 -8.32
C ASP A 29 9.11 6.36 -9.40
N PRO A 30 8.52 5.15 -9.43
CA PRO A 30 7.46 4.86 -10.39
C PRO A 30 6.24 5.77 -10.26
N LEU A 31 5.84 6.14 -9.04
CA LEU A 31 4.71 7.04 -8.83
C LEU A 31 5.01 8.44 -9.36
N ASN A 32 6.20 8.95 -9.07
CA ASN A 32 6.61 10.27 -9.57
C ASN A 32 6.67 10.30 -11.09
N GLU A 33 7.14 9.22 -11.71
CA GLU A 33 7.18 9.10 -13.18
C GLU A 33 5.78 9.15 -13.80
N GLN A 34 4.77 8.69 -13.06
CA GLN A 34 3.38 8.69 -13.51
C GLN A 34 2.64 9.96 -13.14
N GLY A 35 3.30 10.94 -12.54
CA GLY A 35 2.69 12.22 -12.19
C GLY A 35 2.03 12.27 -10.81
N PHE A 36 2.19 11.22 -10.01
CA PHE A 36 1.73 11.22 -8.62
C PHE A 36 2.76 11.82 -7.70
N ARG A 37 2.31 12.29 -6.54
CA ARG A 37 3.18 12.72 -5.45
C ARG A 37 3.11 11.66 -4.36
N CYS A 38 4.27 11.14 -3.94
CA CYS A 38 4.34 10.13 -2.91
C CYS A 38 4.55 10.78 -1.54
N LEU A 39 3.62 10.53 -0.61
CA LEU A 39 3.73 10.96 0.79
C LEU A 39 4.16 9.78 1.64
N VAL A 40 5.38 9.81 2.11
CA VAL A 40 5.90 8.76 3.01
C VAL A 40 5.55 9.12 4.44
N ALA A 41 5.20 8.11 5.25
CA ALA A 41 4.98 8.31 6.68
C ALA A 41 6.24 8.92 7.30
N ASP A 42 6.05 9.96 8.10
CA ASP A 42 7.19 10.64 8.72
C ASP A 42 7.85 9.76 9.80
N ALA A 43 9.00 10.22 10.31
CA ALA A 43 9.78 9.45 11.28
C ALA A 43 8.99 9.18 12.57
N ALA A 44 8.17 10.12 13.02
CA ALA A 44 7.38 9.96 14.24
C ALA A 44 6.28 8.91 14.03
N ILE A 45 5.53 9.00 12.95
CA ILE A 45 4.50 7.99 12.63
C ILE A 45 5.13 6.61 12.47
N THR A 46 6.26 6.54 11.81
CA THR A 46 6.96 5.26 11.61
C THR A 46 7.40 4.67 12.94
N ALA A 47 8.06 5.46 13.79
CA ALA A 47 8.59 4.97 15.07
C ALA A 47 7.50 4.64 16.09
N ASP A 48 6.43 5.44 16.13
CA ASP A 48 5.42 5.34 17.19
C ASP A 48 4.25 4.43 16.82
N LEU A 49 3.97 4.25 15.55
CA LEU A 49 2.79 3.51 15.10
C LEU A 49 3.13 2.32 14.20
N VAL A 50 3.94 2.53 13.17
CA VAL A 50 4.19 1.52 12.14
C VAL A 50 5.09 0.40 12.68
N VAL A 51 6.23 0.75 13.25
CA VAL A 51 7.19 -0.23 13.79
C VAL A 51 6.55 -1.05 14.91
N PRO A 52 5.92 -0.44 15.93
CA PRO A 52 5.23 -1.23 16.96
C PRO A 52 4.08 -2.07 16.41
N GLY A 53 3.34 -1.55 15.44
CA GLY A 53 2.24 -2.29 14.81
C GLY A 53 2.73 -3.52 14.07
N ILE A 54 3.81 -3.40 13.30
CA ILE A 54 4.41 -4.53 12.59
C ILE A 54 4.91 -5.58 13.59
N ALA A 55 5.55 -5.15 14.67
CA ALA A 55 6.03 -6.05 15.72
C ALA A 55 4.89 -6.85 16.33
N LEU A 56 3.75 -6.21 16.60
CA LEU A 56 2.58 -6.89 17.14
C LEU A 56 2.03 -7.94 16.16
N VAL A 57 2.00 -7.64 14.87
CA VAL A 57 1.56 -8.62 13.87
C VAL A 57 2.47 -9.84 13.88
N LYS A 58 3.78 -9.63 13.95
CA LYS A 58 4.76 -10.73 14.01
C LYS A 58 4.62 -11.59 15.26
N GLU A 59 4.07 -11.03 16.33
CA GLU A 59 3.79 -11.74 17.58
C GLU A 59 2.38 -12.37 17.60
N TYR A 60 1.70 -12.41 16.47
CA TYR A 60 0.32 -12.89 16.34
C TYR A 60 -0.69 -12.07 17.14
N ARG A 61 -0.44 -10.77 17.28
CA ARG A 61 -1.30 -9.83 18.01
C ARG A 61 -1.87 -8.78 17.06
N ALA A 62 -2.41 -9.23 15.94
CA ALA A 62 -2.91 -8.34 14.89
C ALA A 62 -4.03 -7.41 15.38
N LYS A 63 -4.88 -7.88 16.30
CA LYS A 63 -5.96 -7.04 16.84
C LYS A 63 -5.43 -5.83 17.59
N GLU A 64 -4.30 -5.97 18.26
CA GLU A 64 -3.67 -4.87 19.00
C GLU A 64 -2.91 -3.94 18.05
N ALA A 65 -2.43 -4.49 16.93
CA ALA A 65 -1.74 -3.71 15.90
C ALA A 65 -2.70 -2.79 15.14
N LYS A 66 -3.94 -3.22 14.93
CA LYS A 66 -4.90 -2.53 14.07
C LYS A 66 -5.09 -1.05 14.41
N PRO A 67 -5.36 -0.66 15.67
CA PRO A 67 -5.54 0.75 15.97
C PRO A 67 -4.28 1.60 15.71
N LEU A 68 -3.10 1.06 15.93
CA LEU A 68 -1.84 1.76 15.64
C LEU A 68 -1.65 1.98 14.15
N LEU A 69 -1.85 0.93 13.36
CA LEU A 69 -1.67 0.99 11.92
C LEU A 69 -2.75 1.86 11.27
N ARG A 70 -3.97 1.81 11.79
CA ARG A 70 -5.04 2.67 11.31
C ARG A 70 -4.72 4.14 11.55
N GLN A 71 -4.19 4.50 12.71
CA GLN A 71 -3.75 5.86 12.99
C GLN A 71 -2.67 6.33 12.00
N ALA A 72 -1.76 5.44 11.63
CA ALA A 72 -0.73 5.76 10.64
C ALA A 72 -1.35 6.09 9.28
N VAL A 73 -2.33 5.29 8.84
CA VAL A 73 -3.07 5.55 7.61
C VAL A 73 -3.81 6.89 7.69
N GLU A 74 -4.52 7.12 8.79
CA GLU A 74 -5.26 8.37 8.99
C GLU A 74 -4.34 9.59 8.93
N GLY A 75 -3.13 9.49 9.48
CA GLY A 75 -2.16 10.56 9.43
C GLY A 75 -1.77 10.95 8.01
N LEU A 76 -1.64 9.97 7.11
CA LEU A 76 -1.35 10.25 5.71
C LEU A 76 -2.57 10.80 4.98
N LEU A 77 -3.76 10.29 5.28
CA LEU A 77 -4.99 10.82 4.70
C LEU A 77 -5.19 12.29 5.10
N ASP A 78 -4.91 12.63 6.34
CA ASP A 78 -5.00 14.01 6.82
C ASP A 78 -4.02 14.95 6.11
N ARG A 79 -2.90 14.41 5.61
CA ARG A 79 -1.93 15.17 4.82
C ARG A 79 -2.33 15.28 3.35
N GLY A 80 -3.45 14.71 2.97
CA GLY A 80 -3.98 14.81 1.62
C GLY A 80 -3.78 13.58 0.75
N ALA A 81 -3.30 12.47 1.30
CA ALA A 81 -3.22 11.22 0.53
C ALA A 81 -4.62 10.75 0.15
N GLU A 82 -4.78 10.36 -1.09
CA GLU A 82 -6.06 9.82 -1.58
C GLU A 82 -6.19 8.33 -1.27
N VAL A 83 -5.07 7.64 -1.27
CA VAL A 83 -4.99 6.22 -0.97
C VAL A 83 -3.60 5.96 -0.37
N VAL A 84 -3.47 4.88 0.39
CA VAL A 84 -2.21 4.52 1.06
C VAL A 84 -1.74 3.15 0.59
N ILE A 85 -0.51 3.09 0.11
CA ILE A 85 0.13 1.82 -0.28
C ILE A 85 0.73 1.18 0.98
N LEU A 86 0.41 -0.09 1.19
CA LEU A 86 0.91 -0.88 2.30
C LEU A 86 2.16 -1.64 1.84
N GLY A 87 3.31 -1.03 2.01
CA GLY A 87 4.60 -1.49 1.46
C GLY A 87 5.30 -2.59 2.27
N CYS A 88 4.61 -3.22 3.19
CA CYS A 88 5.14 -4.30 4.02
C CYS A 88 4.08 -5.38 4.17
N THR A 89 4.48 -6.65 4.15
CA THR A 89 3.54 -7.77 4.14
C THR A 89 2.71 -7.90 5.42
N GLU A 90 3.19 -7.40 6.53
CA GLU A 90 2.47 -7.42 7.80
C GLU A 90 1.33 -6.39 7.87
N LEU A 91 1.43 -5.31 7.09
CA LEU A 91 0.44 -4.22 7.15
C LEU A 91 -0.96 -4.66 6.73
N PRO A 92 -1.14 -5.39 5.61
CA PRO A 92 -2.49 -5.87 5.26
C PRO A 92 -3.07 -6.83 6.30
N VAL A 93 -2.23 -7.60 6.96
CA VAL A 93 -2.67 -8.52 8.02
C VAL A 93 -3.15 -7.73 9.23
N GLY A 94 -2.34 -6.77 9.68
CA GLY A 94 -2.68 -5.96 10.86
C GLY A 94 -3.89 -5.08 10.66
N LEU A 95 -4.04 -4.50 9.49
CA LEU A 95 -5.17 -3.62 9.17
C LEU A 95 -6.45 -4.39 8.84
N ASP A 96 -6.32 -5.62 8.33
CA ASP A 96 -7.42 -6.45 7.87
C ASP A 96 -8.09 -5.90 6.60
N MET A 97 -7.66 -6.41 5.45
CA MET A 97 -8.19 -5.96 4.15
C MET A 97 -9.66 -6.31 3.91
N ALA A 98 -10.25 -7.16 4.76
CA ALA A 98 -11.69 -7.44 4.72
C ALA A 98 -12.51 -6.30 5.33
N ASP A 99 -11.88 -5.43 6.12
CA ASP A 99 -12.53 -4.23 6.65
C ASP A 99 -12.72 -3.23 5.52
N SER A 100 -13.95 -2.81 5.27
CA SER A 100 -14.28 -1.91 4.18
C SER A 100 -13.56 -0.56 4.28
N TRP A 101 -13.38 -0.04 5.50
CA TRP A 101 -12.63 1.21 5.69
C TRP A 101 -11.21 1.08 5.15
N VAL A 102 -10.55 -0.04 5.43
CA VAL A 102 -9.20 -0.33 4.97
C VAL A 102 -9.17 -0.55 3.46
N ALA A 103 -10.06 -1.39 2.96
CA ALA A 103 -10.10 -1.74 1.53
C ALA A 103 -10.34 -0.53 0.63
N GLU A 104 -11.11 0.45 1.11
CA GLU A 104 -11.42 1.66 0.35
C GLU A 104 -10.27 2.66 0.34
N ARG A 105 -9.35 2.57 1.30
CA ARG A 105 -8.29 3.58 1.53
C ARG A 105 -6.89 3.06 1.32
N CYS A 106 -6.72 1.76 1.27
CA CYS A 106 -5.40 1.13 1.22
C CYS A 106 -5.25 0.20 0.03
N ILE A 107 -4.02 0.09 -0.45
CA ILE A 107 -3.66 -0.84 -1.52
C ILE A 107 -2.63 -1.82 -0.97
N ASP A 108 -2.91 -3.12 -1.11
CA ASP A 108 -1.96 -4.19 -0.85
C ASP A 108 -1.27 -4.53 -2.16
N PRO A 109 0.00 -4.12 -2.37
CA PRO A 109 0.67 -4.35 -3.64
C PRO A 109 0.91 -5.84 -3.93
N THR A 110 1.00 -6.67 -2.90
CA THR A 110 1.15 -8.12 -3.10
C THR A 110 -0.10 -8.72 -3.73
N ALA A 111 -1.28 -8.33 -3.26
CA ALA A 111 -2.53 -8.77 -3.83
C ALA A 111 -2.70 -8.25 -5.26
N ALA A 112 -2.34 -6.99 -5.51
CA ALA A 112 -2.41 -6.38 -6.83
C ALA A 112 -1.49 -7.10 -7.81
N LEU A 113 -0.28 -7.47 -7.39
CA LEU A 113 0.66 -8.22 -8.22
C LEU A 113 0.14 -9.63 -8.51
N ALA A 114 -0.42 -10.30 -7.52
CA ALA A 114 -1.00 -11.64 -7.70
C ALA A 114 -2.12 -11.61 -8.74
N GLN A 115 -3.01 -10.61 -8.67
CA GLN A 115 -4.09 -10.46 -9.65
C GLN A 115 -3.53 -10.21 -11.06
N ALA A 116 -2.49 -9.39 -11.18
CA ALA A 116 -1.83 -9.16 -12.47
C ALA A 116 -1.24 -10.43 -13.05
N CYS A 117 -0.65 -11.28 -12.22
CA CYS A 117 -0.11 -12.57 -12.65
C CYS A 117 -1.20 -13.52 -13.14
N VAL A 118 -2.34 -13.56 -12.44
CA VAL A 118 -3.49 -14.37 -12.88
C VAL A 118 -4.02 -13.87 -14.21
N ASP A 119 -4.17 -12.56 -14.37
CA ASP A 119 -4.66 -11.96 -15.61
C ASP A 119 -3.75 -12.30 -16.80
N TRP A 120 -2.43 -12.23 -16.57
CA TRP A 120 -1.46 -12.59 -17.58
C TRP A 120 -1.56 -14.07 -17.97
N ALA A 121 -1.68 -14.97 -17.00
CA ALA A 121 -1.79 -16.40 -17.24
C ALA A 121 -3.06 -16.74 -18.01
N MET A 122 -4.18 -16.09 -17.67
CA MET A 122 -5.45 -16.29 -18.38
C MET A 122 -5.35 -15.80 -19.83
N ALA A 123 -4.73 -14.67 -20.07
CA ALA A 123 -4.52 -14.15 -21.42
C ALA A 123 -3.62 -15.09 -22.24
N ALA A 124 -2.57 -15.63 -21.64
CA ALA A 124 -1.68 -16.57 -22.30
C ALA A 124 -2.42 -17.88 -22.70
N ARG A 125 -3.29 -18.38 -21.82
CA ARG A 125 -4.11 -19.55 -22.11
C ARG A 125 -5.06 -19.32 -23.28
N GLN A 126 -5.72 -18.19 -23.32
CA GLN A 126 -6.62 -17.81 -24.41
C GLN A 126 -5.87 -17.73 -25.74
N LYS A 127 -4.68 -17.13 -25.72
CA LYS A 127 -3.84 -16.97 -26.89
C LYS A 127 -3.36 -18.32 -27.43
N ALA A 128 -3.15 -19.30 -26.55
CA ALA A 128 -2.77 -20.66 -26.94
C ALA A 128 -3.96 -21.56 -27.34
N GLY A 129 -5.19 -21.03 -27.28
CA GLY A 129 -6.39 -21.81 -27.56
C GLY A 129 -6.76 -22.81 -26.48
N VAL A 130 -6.31 -22.60 -25.26
CA VAL A 130 -6.58 -23.48 -24.11
C VAL A 130 -7.62 -22.80 -23.21
N ASN A 131 -8.65 -23.53 -22.85
CA ASN A 131 -9.70 -23.06 -21.95
C ASN A 131 -9.40 -23.40 -20.51
#